data_ca2e65bf5be3c9ae8735840d07d8d61b
#
_entry.id   ca2e65bf5be3c9ae8735840d07d8d61b
#
_cell.length_a   1.000
_cell.length_b   1.000
_cell.length_c   1.000
_cell.angle_alpha   90.00
_cell.angle_beta   90.00
_cell.angle_gamma   90.00
#
_symmetry.space_group_name_H-M   'P 1'
#
loop_
_entity.id
_entity.type
_entity.pdbx_description
1 polymer ?
#
loop_
_entity_poly.entity_id
_entity_poly.type
_entity_poly.pdbx_seq_one_letter_code
_entity_poly.pdbx_strand_id
1 'polypeptide(L)'
;MPPGLPGHVVTVHVFYLHGFASSPHGGKAQLLAERFAPLGVTLHAPDLNEPAFETLTVTRMIGQVEAAMAALPPGPVVLIGSSLGGFVAWHVAARAEAGAAPRRVERLVLLAPALTFNADSFDILGEDKLRLWRDSDQLEFEHYGYGGPRTIHYELVRDAARYDPRAAAVTSPVLIFQGRRDELVDAAMVEAFAATRPNVRLRLFDDDHRLYESLPAIWRETEAFLGVSRGH
;
A
#
# COMPACT_ATOMS: atom_id res chain seq x y z
N MET A 1 35.97 -32.01 -13.47
CA MET A 1 35.05 -31.19 -12.67
C MET A 1 34.28 -30.32 -13.68
N PRO A 2 32.95 -30.49 -13.88
CA PRO A 2 32.19 -29.53 -14.67
C PRO A 2 32.05 -28.23 -13.84
N PRO A 3 32.07 -27.05 -14.48
CA PRO A 3 31.86 -25.79 -13.80
C PRO A 3 30.45 -25.76 -13.21
N GLY A 4 30.35 -25.45 -11.91
CA GLY A 4 29.09 -25.28 -11.24
C GLY A 4 28.26 -24.18 -11.94
N LEU A 5 26.99 -24.46 -12.17
CA LEU A 5 26.05 -23.48 -12.68
C LEU A 5 26.05 -22.25 -11.74
N PRO A 6 26.10 -21.02 -12.29
CA PRO A 6 26.00 -19.84 -11.45
C PRO A 6 24.68 -19.90 -10.69
N GLY A 7 24.73 -19.85 -9.37
CA GLY A 7 23.54 -19.79 -8.52
C GLY A 7 22.72 -18.59 -8.97
N HIS A 8 21.52 -18.84 -9.46
CA HIS A 8 20.55 -17.78 -9.76
C HIS A 8 20.25 -17.05 -8.44
N VAL A 9 20.80 -15.87 -8.25
CA VAL A 9 20.35 -14.96 -7.19
C VAL A 9 18.91 -14.59 -7.57
N VAL A 10 17.96 -15.13 -6.83
CA VAL A 10 16.56 -14.80 -7.05
C VAL A 10 16.37 -13.35 -6.59
N THR A 11 16.22 -12.44 -7.55
CA THR A 11 15.99 -11.03 -7.27
C THR A 11 14.58 -10.83 -6.72
N VAL A 12 14.47 -10.34 -5.49
CA VAL A 12 13.18 -9.94 -4.89
C VAL A 12 12.81 -8.54 -5.39
N HIS A 13 11.61 -8.38 -5.89
CA HIS A 13 11.06 -7.09 -6.31
C HIS A 13 10.21 -6.49 -5.19
N VAL A 14 10.66 -5.38 -4.62
CA VAL A 14 9.94 -4.69 -3.55
C VAL A 14 9.26 -3.45 -4.12
N PHE A 15 7.94 -3.36 -3.94
CA PHE A 15 7.14 -2.20 -4.33
C PHE A 15 6.73 -1.40 -3.11
N TYR A 16 6.74 -0.08 -3.24
CA TYR A 16 6.09 0.82 -2.29
C TYR A 16 4.92 1.54 -2.96
N LEU A 17 3.74 1.43 -2.37
CA LEU A 17 2.50 2.04 -2.83
C LEU A 17 2.11 3.16 -1.87
N HIS A 18 2.16 4.40 -2.36
CA HIS A 18 1.86 5.57 -1.55
C HIS A 18 0.36 5.73 -1.29
N GLY A 19 0.01 6.54 -0.27
CA GLY A 19 -1.37 6.84 0.11
C GLY A 19 -2.03 7.91 -0.75
N PHE A 20 -3.29 8.20 -0.44
CA PHE A 20 -4.08 9.27 -1.05
C PHE A 20 -3.37 10.63 -0.89
N ALA A 21 -3.43 11.46 -1.94
CA ALA A 21 -2.84 12.79 -1.99
C ALA A 21 -1.34 12.83 -1.63
N SER A 22 -0.62 11.73 -1.82
CA SER A 22 0.81 11.56 -1.61
C SER A 22 1.53 11.29 -2.93
N SER A 23 2.82 10.95 -2.87
CA SER A 23 3.62 10.68 -4.07
C SER A 23 4.68 9.61 -3.81
N PRO A 24 5.29 9.04 -4.86
CA PRO A 24 6.41 8.09 -4.73
C PRO A 24 7.69 8.72 -4.15
N HIS A 25 7.73 10.04 -4.01
CA HIS A 25 8.86 10.78 -3.45
C HIS A 25 8.64 11.25 -1.99
N GLY A 26 7.54 10.81 -1.35
CA GLY A 26 7.25 11.13 0.05
C GLY A 26 8.24 10.51 1.03
N GLY A 27 8.29 11.03 2.27
CA GLY A 27 9.31 10.65 3.27
C GLY A 27 9.37 9.14 3.57
N LYS A 28 8.25 8.42 3.55
CA LYS A 28 8.26 6.96 3.73
C LYS A 28 8.93 6.23 2.56
N ALA A 29 8.67 6.67 1.32
CA ALA A 29 9.31 6.10 0.14
C ALA A 29 10.82 6.32 0.15
N GLN A 30 11.26 7.54 0.48
CA GLN A 30 12.67 7.89 0.60
C GLN A 30 13.35 7.04 1.67
N LEU A 31 12.79 6.97 2.88
CA LEU A 31 13.32 6.16 3.96
C LEU A 31 13.46 4.69 3.55
N LEU A 32 12.43 4.11 2.95
CA LEU A 32 12.48 2.71 2.52
C LEU A 32 13.53 2.50 1.43
N ALA A 33 13.64 3.40 0.46
CA ALA A 33 14.68 3.33 -0.57
C ALA A 33 16.09 3.38 0.03
N GLU A 34 16.34 4.29 0.98
CA GLU A 34 17.62 4.39 1.72
C GLU A 34 17.93 3.12 2.52
N ARG A 35 16.90 2.47 3.07
CA ARG A 35 17.07 1.26 3.86
C ARG A 35 17.30 0.01 3.01
N PHE A 36 16.64 -0.10 1.86
CA PHE A 36 16.79 -1.24 0.95
C PHE A 36 18.06 -1.16 0.10
N ALA A 37 18.53 0.05 -0.26
CA ALA A 37 19.72 0.21 -1.11
C ALA A 37 20.98 -0.52 -0.60
N PRO A 38 21.36 -0.43 0.71
CA PRO A 38 22.52 -1.17 1.23
C PRO A 38 22.37 -2.69 1.24
N LEU A 39 21.12 -3.19 1.04
CA LEU A 39 20.80 -4.62 0.94
C LEU A 39 20.82 -5.10 -0.53
N GLY A 40 21.15 -4.22 -1.48
CA GLY A 40 21.10 -4.53 -2.90
C GLY A 40 19.69 -4.69 -3.47
N VAL A 41 18.67 -4.21 -2.74
CA VAL A 41 17.26 -4.30 -3.14
C VAL A 41 16.80 -2.96 -3.73
N THR A 42 16.28 -3.00 -4.95
CA THR A 42 15.66 -1.83 -5.58
C THR A 42 14.21 -1.68 -5.14
N LEU A 43 13.84 -0.51 -4.62
CA LEU A 43 12.47 -0.16 -4.31
C LEU A 43 11.79 0.40 -5.56
N HIS A 44 10.72 -0.26 -6.01
CA HIS A 44 9.85 0.23 -7.08
C HIS A 44 8.70 1.03 -6.47
N ALA A 45 8.60 2.31 -6.81
CA ALA A 45 7.55 3.18 -6.30
C ALA A 45 6.79 3.83 -7.46
N PRO A 46 5.78 3.16 -8.04
CA PRO A 46 4.97 3.75 -9.10
C PRO A 46 4.19 4.97 -8.58
N ASP A 47 4.04 6.00 -9.41
CA ASP A 47 3.14 7.10 -9.09
C ASP A 47 1.70 6.69 -9.39
N LEU A 48 0.96 6.42 -8.33
CA LEU A 48 -0.44 5.99 -8.44
C LEU A 48 -1.37 7.13 -8.85
N ASN A 49 -0.90 8.39 -8.84
CA ASN A 49 -1.67 9.55 -9.29
C ASN A 49 -1.75 9.65 -10.82
N GLU A 50 -0.81 9.02 -11.52
CA GLU A 50 -0.75 9.08 -12.97
C GLU A 50 -1.99 8.44 -13.66
N PRO A 51 -2.40 8.94 -14.86
CA PRO A 51 -1.87 10.12 -15.57
C PRO A 51 -2.36 11.45 -14.99
N ALA A 52 -3.37 11.44 -14.13
CA ALA A 52 -3.95 12.62 -13.50
C ALA A 52 -4.62 12.25 -12.18
N PHE A 53 -4.32 13.00 -11.11
CA PHE A 53 -4.91 12.79 -9.78
C PHE A 53 -6.43 12.96 -9.80
N GLU A 54 -6.93 13.89 -10.58
CA GLU A 54 -8.35 14.24 -10.71
C GLU A 54 -9.22 13.03 -11.06
N THR A 55 -8.71 12.14 -11.88
CA THR A 55 -9.40 10.93 -12.37
C THR A 55 -8.97 9.65 -11.67
N LEU A 56 -8.43 9.75 -10.45
CA LEU A 56 -7.97 8.61 -9.66
C LEU A 56 -9.09 7.60 -9.42
N THR A 57 -8.80 6.32 -9.60
CA THR A 57 -9.68 5.20 -9.23
C THR A 57 -8.86 4.04 -8.65
N VAL A 58 -9.47 3.22 -7.81
CA VAL A 58 -8.84 2.02 -7.26
C VAL A 58 -8.51 1.02 -8.37
N THR A 59 -9.43 0.84 -9.32
CA THR A 59 -9.22 -0.03 -10.49
C THR A 59 -7.98 0.37 -11.28
N ARG A 60 -7.78 1.69 -11.51
CA ARG A 60 -6.60 2.20 -12.21
C ARG A 60 -5.32 1.94 -11.43
N MET A 61 -5.30 2.24 -10.13
CA MET A 61 -4.13 2.01 -9.28
C MET A 61 -3.72 0.54 -9.25
N ILE A 62 -4.68 -0.38 -9.13
CA ILE A 62 -4.40 -1.84 -9.20
C ILE A 62 -3.77 -2.18 -10.55
N GLY A 63 -4.34 -1.71 -11.67
CA GLY A 63 -3.81 -1.95 -13.01
C GLY A 63 -2.39 -1.41 -13.20
N GLN A 64 -2.08 -0.23 -12.65
CA GLN A 64 -0.73 0.35 -12.68
C GLN A 64 0.30 -0.53 -11.95
N VAL A 65 -0.05 -1.03 -10.75
CA VAL A 65 0.83 -1.92 -9.99
C VAL A 65 1.03 -3.23 -10.74
N GLU A 66 -0.04 -3.83 -11.26
CA GLU A 66 0.04 -5.08 -12.05
C GLU A 66 0.90 -4.91 -13.31
N ALA A 67 0.75 -3.79 -14.03
CA ALA A 67 1.56 -3.47 -15.20
C ALA A 67 3.05 -3.30 -14.83
N ALA A 68 3.34 -2.59 -13.74
CA ALA A 68 4.69 -2.42 -13.24
C ALA A 68 5.31 -3.77 -12.82
N MET A 69 4.55 -4.65 -12.16
CA MET A 69 4.98 -6.00 -11.82
C MET A 69 5.28 -6.84 -13.07
N ALA A 70 4.45 -6.74 -14.11
CA ALA A 70 4.61 -7.48 -15.36
C ALA A 70 5.88 -7.10 -16.14
N ALA A 71 6.29 -5.83 -16.04
CA ALA A 71 7.45 -5.29 -16.73
C ALA A 71 8.81 -5.78 -16.18
N LEU A 72 8.83 -6.34 -14.95
CA LEU A 72 10.07 -6.77 -14.31
C LEU A 72 10.47 -8.21 -14.69
N PRO A 73 11.75 -8.57 -14.59
CA PRO A 73 12.22 -9.95 -14.73
C PRO A 73 11.51 -10.90 -13.76
N PRO A 74 11.44 -12.22 -14.01
CA PRO A 74 10.89 -13.19 -13.07
C PRO A 74 11.53 -13.08 -11.67
N GLY A 75 10.70 -13.10 -10.62
CA GLY A 75 11.14 -13.04 -9.23
C GLY A 75 9.97 -12.87 -8.28
N PRO A 76 10.16 -13.15 -6.98
CA PRO A 76 9.15 -12.92 -5.95
C PRO A 76 8.86 -11.43 -5.80
N VAL A 77 7.60 -11.09 -5.51
CA VAL A 77 7.14 -9.72 -5.30
C VAL A 77 6.74 -9.53 -3.85
N VAL A 78 7.20 -8.43 -3.28
CA VAL A 78 6.77 -7.91 -1.97
C VAL A 78 6.07 -6.57 -2.19
N LEU A 79 4.90 -6.39 -1.60
CA LEU A 79 4.20 -5.10 -1.63
C LEU A 79 4.25 -4.45 -0.25
N ILE A 80 4.69 -3.20 -0.21
CA ILE A 80 4.63 -2.32 0.97
C ILE A 80 3.64 -1.22 0.64
N GLY A 81 2.50 -1.12 1.35
CA GLY A 81 1.47 -0.15 1.05
C GLY A 81 1.13 0.73 2.26
N SER A 82 1.02 2.05 2.06
CA SER A 82 0.63 2.99 3.10
C SER A 82 -0.77 3.54 2.85
N SER A 83 -1.65 3.48 3.87
CA SER A 83 -3.03 4.01 3.80
C SER A 83 -3.78 3.44 2.58
N LEU A 84 -4.23 4.28 1.63
CA LEU A 84 -4.84 3.85 0.37
C LEU A 84 -3.92 2.90 -0.42
N GLY A 85 -2.60 3.12 -0.41
CA GLY A 85 -1.65 2.19 -1.02
C GLY A 85 -1.66 0.80 -0.37
N GLY A 86 -2.00 0.72 0.93
CA GLY A 86 -2.22 -0.53 1.63
C GLY A 86 -3.50 -1.27 1.18
N PHE A 87 -4.57 -0.51 0.93
CA PHE A 87 -5.79 -1.04 0.33
C PHE A 87 -5.55 -1.60 -1.08
N VAL A 88 -4.83 -0.85 -1.91
CA VAL A 88 -4.42 -1.29 -3.26
C VAL A 88 -3.55 -2.54 -3.19
N ALA A 89 -2.54 -2.57 -2.30
CA ALA A 89 -1.65 -3.72 -2.12
C ALA A 89 -2.42 -5.01 -1.76
N TRP A 90 -3.42 -4.89 -0.86
CA TRP A 90 -4.29 -6.01 -0.50
C TRP A 90 -5.03 -6.58 -1.71
N HIS A 91 -5.65 -5.71 -2.51
CA HIS A 91 -6.41 -6.15 -3.68
C HIS A 91 -5.54 -6.69 -4.81
N VAL A 92 -4.35 -6.14 -5.03
CA VAL A 92 -3.36 -6.72 -5.97
C VAL A 92 -2.96 -8.13 -5.52
N ALA A 93 -2.69 -8.34 -4.22
CA ALA A 93 -2.35 -9.66 -3.70
C ALA A 93 -3.51 -10.65 -3.83
N ALA A 94 -4.74 -10.24 -3.52
CA ALA A 94 -5.92 -11.10 -3.68
C ALA A 94 -6.15 -11.51 -5.14
N ARG A 95 -5.96 -10.58 -6.08
CA ARG A 95 -6.04 -10.87 -7.52
C ARG A 95 -4.92 -11.79 -7.99
N ALA A 96 -3.73 -11.66 -7.41
CA ALA A 96 -2.61 -12.55 -7.68
C ALA A 96 -2.90 -13.99 -7.22
N GLU A 97 -3.50 -14.17 -6.06
CA GLU A 97 -3.91 -15.48 -5.55
C GLU A 97 -5.05 -16.11 -6.36
N ALA A 98 -5.95 -15.27 -6.88
CA ALA A 98 -7.00 -15.70 -7.81
C ALA A 98 -6.50 -15.98 -9.24
N GLY A 99 -5.20 -15.82 -9.52
CA GLY A 99 -4.63 -16.00 -10.86
C GLY A 99 -4.97 -14.87 -11.84
N ALA A 100 -5.49 -13.74 -11.34
CA ALA A 100 -5.91 -12.60 -12.16
C ALA A 100 -4.84 -11.49 -12.26
N ALA A 101 -3.71 -11.62 -11.55
CA ALA A 101 -2.57 -10.72 -11.66
C ALA A 101 -1.35 -11.43 -12.31
N PRO A 102 -0.40 -10.68 -12.88
CA PRO A 102 0.70 -11.25 -13.66
C PRO A 102 1.71 -12.03 -12.80
N ARG A 103 1.73 -11.82 -11.49
CA ARG A 103 2.70 -12.43 -10.57
C ARG A 103 2.11 -12.68 -9.20
N ARG A 104 2.65 -13.70 -8.54
CA ARG A 104 2.36 -13.96 -7.13
C ARG A 104 3.00 -12.91 -6.23
N VAL A 105 2.26 -12.46 -5.22
CA VAL A 105 2.76 -11.63 -4.13
C VAL A 105 3.15 -12.55 -2.97
N GLU A 106 4.43 -12.52 -2.58
CA GLU A 106 4.98 -13.41 -1.56
C GLU A 106 4.72 -12.89 -0.14
N ARG A 107 4.75 -11.58 0.05
CA ARG A 107 4.53 -10.92 1.36
C ARG A 107 3.94 -9.54 1.18
N LEU A 108 3.17 -9.11 2.19
CA LEU A 108 2.67 -7.75 2.30
C LEU A 108 3.15 -7.10 3.60
N VAL A 109 3.50 -5.81 3.51
CA VAL A 109 3.72 -4.92 4.66
C VAL A 109 2.78 -3.74 4.52
N LEU A 110 1.88 -3.53 5.47
CA LEU A 110 0.86 -2.51 5.38
C LEU A 110 1.02 -1.49 6.52
N LEU A 111 1.08 -0.22 6.16
CA LEU A 111 1.30 0.91 7.06
C LEU A 111 0.01 1.70 7.18
N ALA A 112 -0.67 1.63 8.33
CA ALA A 112 -1.97 2.27 8.57
C ALA A 112 -2.95 2.06 7.39
N PRO A 113 -3.24 0.80 6.97
CA PRO A 113 -3.94 0.53 5.72
C PRO A 113 -5.41 0.94 5.81
N ALA A 114 -5.91 1.64 4.80
CA ALA A 114 -7.32 2.06 4.69
C ALA A 114 -8.22 0.88 4.27
N LEU A 115 -8.33 -0.16 5.12
CA LEU A 115 -9.03 -1.42 4.81
C LEU A 115 -10.56 -1.29 4.64
N THR A 116 -11.10 -0.10 4.84
CA THR A 116 -12.52 0.23 4.59
C THR A 116 -12.65 1.44 3.68
N PHE A 117 -11.76 1.56 2.70
CA PHE A 117 -11.76 2.70 1.79
C PHE A 117 -13.02 2.72 0.92
N ASN A 118 -14.02 3.49 1.35
CA ASN A 118 -15.34 3.66 0.75
C ASN A 118 -15.87 5.07 1.05
N ALA A 119 -17.15 5.33 0.85
CA ALA A 119 -17.75 6.62 1.16
C ALA A 119 -17.56 7.03 2.62
N ASP A 120 -17.69 6.08 3.56
CA ASP A 120 -17.58 6.33 5.01
C ASP A 120 -16.15 6.78 5.40
N SER A 121 -15.13 6.41 4.62
CA SER A 121 -13.75 6.86 4.84
C SER A 121 -13.57 8.38 4.70
N PHE A 122 -14.56 9.05 4.13
CA PHE A 122 -14.58 10.49 3.95
C PHE A 122 -15.58 11.20 4.89
N ASP A 123 -16.16 10.51 5.86
CA ASP A 123 -17.11 11.09 6.83
C ASP A 123 -16.51 12.25 7.62
N ILE A 124 -15.19 12.26 7.79
CA ILE A 124 -14.44 13.38 8.38
C ILE A 124 -14.66 14.71 7.63
N LEU A 125 -15.08 14.66 6.36
CA LEU A 125 -15.41 15.87 5.60
C LEU A 125 -16.76 16.47 6.00
N GLY A 126 -17.62 15.69 6.65
CA GLY A 126 -19.01 16.04 6.99
C GLY A 126 -19.99 15.86 5.81
N GLU A 127 -21.27 15.65 6.16
CA GLU A 127 -22.32 15.31 5.17
C GLU A 127 -22.47 16.34 4.05
N ASP A 128 -22.33 17.64 4.34
CA ASP A 128 -22.49 18.70 3.35
C ASP A 128 -21.42 18.65 2.27
N LYS A 129 -20.16 18.43 2.65
CA LYS A 129 -19.06 18.31 1.68
C LYS A 129 -19.15 17.02 0.87
N LEU A 130 -19.55 15.91 1.50
CA LEU A 130 -19.76 14.63 0.81
C LEU A 130 -20.89 14.74 -0.21
N ARG A 131 -22.00 15.41 0.17
CA ARG A 131 -23.11 15.69 -0.75
C ARG A 131 -22.66 16.58 -1.90
N LEU A 132 -21.96 17.67 -1.61
CA LEU A 132 -21.41 18.56 -2.63
C LEU A 132 -20.51 17.79 -3.61
N TRP A 133 -19.59 16.98 -3.11
CA TRP A 133 -18.69 16.17 -3.92
C TRP A 133 -19.44 15.21 -4.83
N ARG A 134 -20.43 14.51 -4.29
CA ARG A 134 -21.27 13.60 -5.07
C ARG A 134 -22.08 14.31 -6.15
N ASP A 135 -22.64 15.49 -5.82
CA ASP A 135 -23.57 16.21 -6.72
C ASP A 135 -22.81 17.03 -7.77
N SER A 136 -21.66 17.60 -7.45
CA SER A 136 -20.80 18.35 -8.39
C SER A 136 -19.77 17.49 -9.11
N ASP A 137 -19.60 16.24 -8.67
CA ASP A 137 -18.57 15.29 -9.11
C ASP A 137 -17.12 15.74 -8.80
N GLN A 138 -16.91 16.87 -8.14
CA GLN A 138 -15.59 17.43 -7.90
C GLN A 138 -15.45 17.97 -6.47
N LEU A 139 -14.30 17.66 -5.84
CA LEU A 139 -13.90 18.22 -4.55
C LEU A 139 -12.38 18.46 -4.53
N GLU A 140 -11.97 19.56 -3.93
CA GLU A 140 -10.56 19.86 -3.73
C GLU A 140 -10.04 19.24 -2.44
N PHE A 141 -8.84 18.63 -2.56
CA PHE A 141 -8.05 18.11 -1.44
C PHE A 141 -6.65 18.68 -1.46
N GLU A 142 -6.07 18.92 -0.29
CA GLU A 142 -4.65 19.25 -0.19
C GLU A 142 -3.81 18.05 -0.64
N HIS A 143 -2.99 18.25 -1.67
CA HIS A 143 -2.13 17.21 -2.20
C HIS A 143 -0.69 17.40 -1.72
N TYR A 144 -0.33 16.68 -0.66
CA TYR A 144 0.97 16.84 0.01
C TYR A 144 2.17 16.51 -0.89
N GLY A 145 2.02 15.58 -1.84
CA GLY A 145 3.09 15.20 -2.77
C GLY A 145 3.38 16.23 -3.85
N TYR A 146 2.35 16.99 -4.30
CA TYR A 146 2.50 17.98 -5.38
C TYR A 146 2.53 19.42 -4.87
N GLY A 147 2.18 19.61 -3.60
CA GLY A 147 2.06 20.94 -2.97
C GLY A 147 0.84 21.72 -3.45
N GLY A 148 -0.13 21.90 -2.55
CA GLY A 148 -1.36 22.66 -2.78
C GLY A 148 -2.56 21.82 -3.22
N PRO A 149 -3.74 22.49 -3.36
CA PRO A 149 -4.98 21.80 -3.63
C PRO A 149 -5.03 21.18 -5.03
N ARG A 150 -5.71 20.04 -5.11
CA ARG A 150 -6.02 19.33 -6.35
C ARG A 150 -7.45 18.84 -6.29
N THR A 151 -8.13 18.95 -7.40
CA THR A 151 -9.47 18.41 -7.56
C THR A 151 -9.43 16.90 -7.71
N ILE A 152 -10.46 16.21 -7.24
CA ILE A 152 -10.69 14.81 -7.50
C ILE A 152 -12.16 14.53 -7.77
N HIS A 153 -12.43 13.65 -8.74
CA HIS A 153 -13.79 13.24 -9.10
C HIS A 153 -14.35 12.23 -8.10
N TYR A 154 -15.66 12.28 -7.86
CA TYR A 154 -16.38 11.35 -6.99
C TYR A 154 -16.31 9.90 -7.49
N GLU A 155 -15.88 9.68 -8.72
CA GLU A 155 -15.65 8.36 -9.30
C GLU A 155 -14.67 7.52 -8.48
N LEU A 156 -13.72 8.13 -7.76
CA LEU A 156 -12.87 7.41 -6.80
C LEU A 156 -13.69 6.63 -5.78
N VAL A 157 -14.72 7.25 -5.22
CA VAL A 157 -15.60 6.64 -4.20
C VAL A 157 -16.50 5.57 -4.83
N ARG A 158 -17.06 5.85 -6.01
CA ARG A 158 -17.89 4.88 -6.74
C ARG A 158 -17.11 3.64 -7.14
N ASP A 159 -15.89 3.82 -7.61
CA ASP A 159 -15.03 2.69 -7.99
C ASP A 159 -14.53 1.91 -6.76
N ALA A 160 -14.16 2.60 -5.68
CA ALA A 160 -13.73 1.98 -4.43
C ALA A 160 -14.79 1.04 -3.82
N ALA A 161 -16.07 1.38 -3.96
CA ALA A 161 -17.18 0.56 -3.47
C ALA A 161 -17.26 -0.84 -4.12
N ARG A 162 -16.51 -1.08 -5.20
CA ARG A 162 -16.41 -2.40 -5.88
C ARG A 162 -15.42 -3.33 -5.19
N TYR A 163 -14.67 -2.84 -4.21
CA TYR A 163 -13.56 -3.52 -3.56
C TYR A 163 -13.82 -3.69 -2.07
N ASP A 164 -13.94 -4.94 -1.62
CA ASP A 164 -14.09 -5.27 -0.20
C ASP A 164 -12.91 -6.13 0.27
N PRO A 165 -12.00 -5.59 1.11
CA PRO A 165 -10.87 -6.35 1.64
C PRO A 165 -11.29 -7.54 2.53
N ARG A 166 -12.54 -7.52 3.08
CA ARG A 166 -13.04 -8.62 3.90
C ARG A 166 -13.41 -9.83 3.05
N ALA A 167 -13.93 -9.59 1.85
CA ALA A 167 -14.27 -10.63 0.89
C ALA A 167 -13.06 -11.10 0.06
N ALA A 168 -12.04 -10.23 -0.10
CA ALA A 168 -10.84 -10.53 -0.87
C ALA A 168 -9.91 -11.47 -0.10
N ALA A 169 -9.68 -12.68 -0.62
CA ALA A 169 -8.82 -13.67 0.01
C ALA A 169 -7.33 -13.35 -0.23
N VAL A 170 -6.57 -13.26 0.84
CA VAL A 170 -5.11 -13.16 0.83
C VAL A 170 -4.57 -14.18 1.82
N THR A 171 -3.77 -15.13 1.34
CA THR A 171 -3.15 -16.20 2.14
C THR A 171 -1.66 -15.98 2.37
N SER A 172 -1.02 -15.16 1.54
CA SER A 172 0.36 -14.74 1.73
C SER A 172 0.56 -14.08 3.09
N PRO A 173 1.73 -14.23 3.73
CA PRO A 173 2.02 -13.57 5.02
C PRO A 173 1.89 -12.06 4.93
N VAL A 174 1.22 -11.46 5.91
CA VAL A 174 0.97 -10.01 6.01
C VAL A 174 1.46 -9.49 7.35
N LEU A 175 2.17 -8.36 7.33
CA LEU A 175 2.55 -7.59 8.50
C LEU A 175 1.88 -6.22 8.43
N ILE A 176 1.02 -5.90 9.40
CA ILE A 176 0.34 -4.62 9.51
C ILE A 176 0.94 -3.83 10.66
N PHE A 177 1.21 -2.54 10.42
CA PHE A 177 1.56 -1.55 11.41
C PHE A 177 0.46 -0.51 11.51
N GLN A 178 -0.04 -0.25 12.72
CA GLN A 178 -1.15 0.67 12.96
C GLN A 178 -0.85 1.58 14.15
N GLY A 179 -1.15 2.86 13.99
CA GLY A 179 -1.09 3.84 15.08
C GLY A 179 -2.33 3.77 15.96
N ARG A 180 -2.15 3.78 17.29
CA ARG A 180 -3.29 3.81 18.25
C ARG A 180 -4.00 5.16 18.25
N ARG A 181 -3.29 6.24 17.85
CA ARG A 181 -3.80 7.62 17.76
C ARG A 181 -4.14 8.01 16.33
N ASP A 182 -4.39 7.03 15.46
CA ASP A 182 -4.76 7.26 14.07
C ASP A 182 -6.21 7.76 13.99
N GLU A 183 -6.39 9.01 13.56
CA GLU A 183 -7.69 9.66 13.42
C GLU A 183 -8.35 9.42 12.05
N LEU A 184 -7.62 8.83 11.09
CA LEU A 184 -8.11 8.55 9.73
C LEU A 184 -8.53 7.09 9.54
N VAL A 185 -7.80 6.18 10.18
CA VAL A 185 -8.06 4.74 10.13
C VAL A 185 -8.19 4.20 11.55
N ASP A 186 -9.39 3.81 11.92
CA ASP A 186 -9.68 3.29 13.27
C ASP A 186 -8.84 2.03 13.58
N ALA A 187 -8.01 2.12 14.62
CA ALA A 187 -7.18 1.03 15.07
C ALA A 187 -7.99 -0.22 15.47
N ALA A 188 -9.16 -0.04 16.09
CA ALA A 188 -10.02 -1.15 16.49
C ALA A 188 -10.55 -1.91 15.26
N MET A 189 -10.86 -1.21 14.17
CA MET A 189 -11.25 -1.83 12.92
C MET A 189 -10.11 -2.69 12.33
N VAL A 190 -8.87 -2.19 12.36
CA VAL A 190 -7.69 -2.92 11.89
C VAL A 190 -7.39 -4.13 12.79
N GLU A 191 -7.57 -4.00 14.11
CA GLU A 191 -7.46 -5.10 15.05
C GLU A 191 -8.48 -6.21 14.75
N ALA A 192 -9.75 -5.83 14.56
CA ALA A 192 -10.83 -6.78 14.23
C ALA A 192 -10.56 -7.47 12.87
N PHE A 193 -10.05 -6.73 11.89
CA PHE A 193 -9.66 -7.29 10.60
C PHE A 193 -8.55 -8.32 10.74
N ALA A 194 -7.49 -8.00 11.49
CA ALA A 194 -6.34 -8.89 11.70
C ALA A 194 -6.70 -10.13 12.52
N ALA A 195 -7.56 -9.99 13.55
CA ALA A 195 -7.96 -11.08 14.44
C ALA A 195 -8.64 -12.26 13.72
N THR A 196 -9.24 -12.02 12.57
CA THR A 196 -9.92 -13.05 11.77
C THR A 196 -9.02 -13.73 10.72
N ARG A 197 -7.73 -13.36 10.66
CA ARG A 197 -6.81 -13.81 9.59
C ARG A 197 -5.50 -14.35 10.15
N PRO A 198 -5.28 -15.68 10.15
CA PRO A 198 -4.10 -16.30 10.77
C PRO A 198 -2.77 -15.93 10.09
N ASN A 199 -2.83 -15.51 8.83
CA ASN A 199 -1.67 -15.04 8.06
C ASN A 199 -1.31 -13.57 8.32
N VAL A 200 -2.12 -12.83 9.07
CA VAL A 200 -1.92 -11.41 9.38
C VAL A 200 -1.31 -11.26 10.78
N ARG A 201 -0.15 -10.60 10.84
CA ARG A 201 0.47 -10.13 12.08
C ARG A 201 0.25 -8.63 12.21
N LEU A 202 -0.37 -8.19 13.30
CA LEU A 202 -0.57 -6.78 13.62
C LEU A 202 0.43 -6.29 14.66
N ARG A 203 0.96 -5.08 14.48
CA ARG A 203 1.75 -4.30 15.43
C ARG A 203 1.10 -2.94 15.64
N LEU A 204 0.80 -2.63 16.89
CA LEU A 204 0.23 -1.35 17.30
C LEU A 204 1.31 -0.48 17.93
N PHE A 205 1.40 0.78 17.48
CA PHE A 205 2.30 1.77 18.02
C PHE A 205 1.52 2.94 18.65
N ASP A 206 2.11 3.59 19.62
CA ASP A 206 1.61 4.87 20.13
C ASP A 206 2.01 6.01 19.18
N ASP A 207 1.34 6.08 18.03
CA ASP A 207 1.65 6.97 16.91
C ASP A 207 0.36 7.35 16.17
N ASP A 208 0.44 8.35 15.29
CA ASP A 208 -0.65 8.81 14.42
C ASP A 208 -0.73 8.01 13.11
N HIS A 209 -1.61 8.44 12.19
CA HIS A 209 -1.76 7.85 10.85
C HIS A 209 -0.46 7.81 10.04
N ARG A 210 0.42 8.77 10.25
CA ARG A 210 1.66 8.89 9.49
C ARG A 210 2.74 7.91 9.93
N LEU A 211 2.68 7.42 11.18
CA LEU A 211 3.64 6.46 11.75
C LEU A 211 5.09 6.94 11.74
N TYR A 212 5.34 8.26 11.71
CA TYR A 212 6.70 8.77 11.55
C TYR A 212 7.59 8.53 12.76
N GLU A 213 7.04 8.59 13.97
CA GLU A 213 7.78 8.34 15.21
C GLU A 213 8.21 6.86 15.31
N SER A 214 7.39 5.96 14.75
CA SER A 214 7.59 4.52 14.79
C SER A 214 8.44 3.96 13.64
N LEU A 215 8.77 4.76 12.63
CA LEU A 215 9.50 4.28 11.43
C LEU A 215 10.77 3.48 11.73
N PRO A 216 11.62 3.82 12.73
CA PRO A 216 12.79 3.00 13.03
C PRO A 216 12.44 1.58 13.54
N ALA A 217 11.35 1.45 14.32
CA ALA A 217 10.86 0.17 14.79
C ALA A 217 10.17 -0.62 13.66
N ILE A 218 9.36 0.06 12.86
CA ILE A 218 8.70 -0.49 11.67
C ILE A 218 9.74 -1.08 10.72
N TRP A 219 10.84 -0.37 10.47
CA TRP A 219 11.90 -0.88 9.61
C TRP A 219 12.50 -2.18 10.15
N ARG A 220 12.90 -2.22 11.43
CA ARG A 220 13.49 -3.44 12.03
C ARG A 220 12.57 -4.65 11.90
N GLU A 221 11.27 -4.47 12.17
CA GLU A 221 10.29 -5.56 12.04
C GLU A 221 10.04 -5.94 10.57
N THR A 222 10.05 -4.97 9.66
CA THR A 222 9.94 -5.21 8.21
C THR A 222 11.14 -6.01 7.70
N GLU A 223 12.36 -5.60 8.05
CA GLU A 223 13.60 -6.29 7.66
C GLU A 223 13.58 -7.76 8.14
N ALA A 224 13.24 -7.99 9.40
CA ALA A 224 13.10 -9.33 9.97
C ALA A 224 11.99 -10.14 9.29
N PHE A 225 10.84 -9.53 9.03
CA PHE A 225 9.69 -10.17 8.38
C PHE A 225 10.00 -10.56 6.93
N LEU A 226 10.72 -9.74 6.20
CA LEU A 226 11.11 -10.01 4.82
C LEU A 226 12.28 -10.98 4.72
N GLY A 227 13.04 -11.17 5.80
CA GLY A 227 14.24 -12.01 5.79
C GLY A 227 15.38 -11.40 4.96
N VAL A 228 15.38 -10.07 4.80
CA VAL A 228 16.44 -9.35 4.11
C VAL A 228 17.43 -8.85 5.16
N SER A 229 18.69 -9.24 5.07
CA SER A 229 19.77 -8.77 5.93
C SER A 229 21.01 -8.52 5.10
N ARG A 230 21.90 -7.67 5.60
CA ARG A 230 23.22 -7.52 4.98
C ARG A 230 23.89 -8.89 4.98
N GLY A 231 24.24 -9.38 3.78
CA GLY A 231 25.11 -10.55 3.68
C GLY A 231 26.43 -10.24 4.41
N HIS A 232 26.82 -11.10 5.30
CA HIS A 232 28.13 -11.04 5.97
C HIS A 232 29.23 -11.42 4.99
#